data_0bd7338020dde9557480d280d8dc5f70
#
_entry.id   0bd7338020dde9557480d280d8dc5f70
#
_cell.length_a   1.000
_cell.length_b   1.000
_cell.length_c   1.000
_cell.angle_alpha   90.00
_cell.angle_beta   90.00
_cell.angle_gamma   90.00
#
_symmetry.space_group_name_H-M   'P 1'
#
loop_
_entity.id
_entity.type
_entity.pdbx_description
1 polymer ?
#
loop_
_entity_poly.entity_id
_entity_poly.type
_entity_poly.pdbx_seq_one_letter_code
_entity_poly.pdbx_strand_id
1 'polypeptide(L)'
;MAKTLVFLGLLLATVMVHTAVASDPDLTTDFNVTNPVSEDFAFREFHNLQAPGKGVATPHFAQFNMKPPFVGLNGLGLAAVLFEFGPESQIDPHTHPRATEMFFVLSGEIQAGFVDTANNFFETTLYIGDIFVFPKGLLHFLRNNGKGTASGFSALSSENPGVLSVVKGLFTASGTGFPDIVISTALGINAKDSEIDGLKAAVAFKNNVTLNW
;
A
#
# COMPACT_ATOMS: atom_id res chain seq x y z
N MET A 1 -18.40 41.78 -29.55
CA MET A 1 -19.06 40.47 -29.29
C MET A 1 -18.20 39.27 -29.63
N ALA A 2 -17.53 39.15 -30.79
CA ALA A 2 -16.71 37.96 -31.12
C ALA A 2 -15.52 37.73 -30.18
N LYS A 3 -14.83 38.76 -29.72
CA LYS A 3 -13.67 38.64 -28.80
C LYS A 3 -14.07 38.13 -27.39
N THR A 4 -15.27 38.49 -26.94
CA THR A 4 -15.79 38.05 -25.63
C THR A 4 -16.23 36.59 -25.65
N LEU A 5 -16.78 36.12 -26.76
CA LEU A 5 -17.13 34.70 -26.96
C LEU A 5 -15.92 33.79 -27.06
N VAL A 6 -14.81 34.23 -27.67
CA VAL A 6 -13.55 33.47 -27.74
C VAL A 6 -12.93 33.38 -26.36
N PHE A 7 -12.97 34.44 -25.54
CA PHE A 7 -12.44 34.41 -24.17
C PHE A 7 -13.25 33.51 -23.23
N LEU A 8 -14.57 33.50 -23.39
CA LEU A 8 -15.45 32.60 -22.61
C LEU A 8 -15.25 31.13 -23.02
N GLY A 9 -15.04 30.85 -24.32
CA GLY A 9 -14.75 29.54 -24.82
C GLY A 9 -13.39 28.99 -24.34
N LEU A 10 -12.36 29.84 -24.28
CA LEU A 10 -11.06 29.47 -23.70
C LEU A 10 -11.15 29.24 -22.19
N LEU A 11 -11.92 30.02 -21.46
CA LEU A 11 -12.11 29.84 -20.01
C LEU A 11 -12.87 28.54 -19.68
N LEU A 12 -13.88 28.18 -20.48
CA LEU A 12 -14.59 26.90 -20.36
C LEU A 12 -13.67 25.72 -20.72
N ALA A 13 -12.82 25.84 -21.74
CA ALA A 13 -11.87 24.81 -22.13
C ALA A 13 -10.79 24.58 -21.04
N THR A 14 -10.33 25.65 -20.36
CA THR A 14 -9.38 25.53 -19.26
C THR A 14 -9.99 24.94 -17.99
N VAL A 15 -11.27 25.14 -17.73
CA VAL A 15 -11.97 24.52 -16.59
C VAL A 15 -12.20 23.01 -16.81
N MET A 16 -12.38 22.57 -18.07
CA MET A 16 -12.55 21.15 -18.39
C MET A 16 -11.23 20.31 -18.33
N VAL A 17 -10.06 20.95 -18.31
CA VAL A 17 -8.77 20.23 -18.30
C VAL A 17 -8.31 19.86 -16.88
N HIS A 18 -8.98 20.32 -15.82
CA HIS A 18 -8.53 20.14 -14.44
C HIS A 18 -9.22 19.01 -13.67
N THR A 19 -9.99 18.16 -14.31
CA THR A 19 -10.48 16.93 -13.69
C THR A 19 -9.71 15.72 -14.20
N ALA A 20 -8.38 15.75 -14.11
CA ALA A 20 -7.62 14.52 -14.13
C ALA A 20 -7.86 13.83 -12.78
N VAL A 21 -8.93 13.06 -12.69
CA VAL A 21 -9.17 12.17 -11.56
C VAL A 21 -8.08 11.09 -11.61
N ALA A 22 -7.15 11.13 -10.66
CA ALA A 22 -6.12 10.10 -10.50
C ALA A 22 -6.72 8.88 -9.80
N SER A 23 -7.76 8.30 -10.39
CA SER A 23 -8.39 7.03 -10.02
C SER A 23 -8.35 6.10 -11.23
N ASP A 24 -8.55 4.81 -10.98
CA ASP A 24 -8.72 3.85 -12.08
C ASP A 24 -9.87 4.31 -12.97
N PRO A 25 -9.79 4.14 -14.31
CA PRO A 25 -10.84 4.59 -15.22
C PRO A 25 -12.16 3.88 -14.92
N ASP A 26 -13.28 4.62 -14.94
CA ASP A 26 -14.60 4.04 -14.78
C ASP A 26 -14.92 3.08 -15.93
N LEU A 27 -15.54 1.96 -15.60
CA LEU A 27 -16.08 1.05 -16.60
C LEU A 27 -17.28 1.68 -17.32
N THR A 28 -17.46 1.32 -18.58
CA THR A 28 -18.67 1.65 -19.37
C THR A 28 -19.72 0.54 -19.31
N THR A 29 -19.44 -0.54 -18.56
CA THR A 29 -20.28 -1.72 -18.30
C THR A 29 -20.31 -1.98 -16.80
N ASP A 30 -21.22 -2.83 -16.33
CA ASP A 30 -21.34 -3.14 -14.88
C ASP A 30 -20.09 -3.82 -14.31
N PHE A 31 -19.38 -4.60 -15.12
CA PHE A 31 -18.15 -5.33 -14.77
C PHE A 31 -17.37 -5.71 -16.02
N ASN A 32 -16.08 -6.04 -15.86
CA ASN A 32 -15.18 -6.44 -16.94
C ASN A 32 -14.76 -7.92 -16.82
N VAL A 33 -15.76 -8.82 -16.87
CA VAL A 33 -15.56 -10.27 -16.84
C VAL A 33 -16.27 -10.91 -18.03
N THR A 34 -15.56 -11.73 -18.82
CA THR A 34 -16.12 -12.42 -19.98
C THR A 34 -16.83 -13.70 -19.52
N ASN A 35 -18.11 -13.89 -19.92
CA ASN A 35 -18.97 -15.03 -19.51
C ASN A 35 -19.00 -15.21 -17.98
N PRO A 36 -19.45 -14.19 -17.20
CA PRO A 36 -19.34 -14.18 -15.76
C PRO A 36 -20.15 -15.29 -15.10
N VAL A 37 -19.60 -15.84 -14.04
CA VAL A 37 -20.28 -16.74 -13.11
C VAL A 37 -20.18 -16.18 -11.69
N SER A 38 -21.04 -16.65 -10.78
CA SER A 38 -21.08 -16.13 -9.40
C SER A 38 -19.74 -16.24 -8.68
N GLU A 39 -18.95 -17.25 -8.97
CA GLU A 39 -17.64 -17.46 -8.34
C GLU A 39 -16.59 -16.43 -8.77
N ASP A 40 -16.75 -15.75 -9.90
CA ASP A 40 -15.85 -14.66 -10.30
C ASP A 40 -15.95 -13.45 -9.35
N PHE A 41 -17.07 -13.31 -8.65
CA PHE A 41 -17.33 -12.24 -7.69
C PHE A 41 -17.15 -12.68 -6.23
N ALA A 42 -16.58 -13.87 -5.99
CA ALA A 42 -16.28 -14.39 -4.67
C ALA A 42 -14.78 -14.66 -4.51
N PHE A 43 -14.19 -14.19 -3.42
CA PHE A 43 -12.80 -14.49 -3.05
C PHE A 43 -12.78 -15.35 -1.79
N ARG A 44 -12.18 -16.54 -1.85
CA ARG A 44 -12.31 -17.56 -0.80
C ARG A 44 -10.99 -17.89 -0.09
N GLU A 45 -9.91 -17.14 -0.38
CA GLU A 45 -8.57 -17.47 0.13
C GLU A 45 -8.30 -16.92 1.54
N PHE A 46 -9.21 -16.12 2.11
CA PHE A 46 -9.03 -15.55 3.45
C PHE A 46 -9.48 -16.47 4.60
N HIS A 47 -10.02 -17.64 4.29
CA HIS A 47 -10.36 -18.60 5.33
C HIS A 47 -9.19 -19.56 5.61
N ASN A 48 -9.14 -20.07 6.84
CA ASN A 48 -8.09 -21.00 7.31
C ASN A 48 -6.66 -20.42 7.35
N LEU A 49 -6.50 -19.09 7.39
CA LEU A 49 -5.21 -18.48 7.60
C LEU A 49 -4.70 -18.77 9.01
N GLN A 50 -3.40 -19.00 9.13
CA GLN A 50 -2.75 -19.26 10.42
C GLN A 50 -2.07 -17.96 10.88
N ALA A 51 -2.31 -17.58 12.13
CA ALA A 51 -1.63 -16.44 12.72
C ALA A 51 -0.10 -16.63 12.66
N PRO A 52 0.65 -15.66 12.18
CA PRO A 52 2.10 -15.77 12.06
C PRO A 52 2.79 -15.76 13.42
N GLY A 53 4.02 -16.26 13.45
CA GLY A 53 4.86 -16.24 14.64
C GLY A 53 5.32 -14.83 15.04
N LYS A 54 5.98 -14.72 16.19
CA LYS A 54 6.55 -13.46 16.69
C LYS A 54 7.44 -12.78 15.64
N GLY A 55 7.25 -11.47 15.48
CA GLY A 55 8.00 -10.63 14.55
C GLY A 55 7.59 -10.75 13.09
N VAL A 56 6.58 -11.57 12.77
CA VAL A 56 6.11 -11.80 11.41
C VAL A 56 4.73 -11.18 11.22
N ALA A 57 4.56 -10.35 10.18
CA ALA A 57 3.28 -9.88 9.71
C ALA A 57 3.07 -10.36 8.26
N THR A 58 1.90 -10.88 7.96
CA THR A 58 1.57 -11.44 6.64
C THR A 58 0.37 -10.75 6.05
N PRO A 59 0.52 -10.02 4.93
CA PRO A 59 -0.61 -9.53 4.14
C PRO A 59 -1.09 -10.60 3.17
N HIS A 60 -2.41 -10.73 3.05
CA HIS A 60 -3.08 -11.62 2.10
C HIS A 60 -3.94 -10.77 1.17
N PHE A 61 -3.65 -10.82 -0.12
CA PHE A 61 -4.23 -9.89 -1.10
C PHE A 61 -5.40 -10.48 -1.85
N ALA A 62 -6.49 -9.74 -1.96
CA ALA A 62 -7.57 -9.93 -2.90
C ALA A 62 -7.50 -8.81 -3.95
N GLN A 63 -6.78 -9.04 -5.04
CA GLN A 63 -6.55 -8.09 -6.12
C GLN A 63 -6.71 -8.77 -7.48
N PHE A 64 -7.09 -7.99 -8.49
CA PHE A 64 -7.23 -8.51 -9.85
C PHE A 64 -5.91 -9.08 -10.42
N ASN A 65 -4.78 -8.43 -10.18
CA ASN A 65 -3.48 -8.78 -10.75
C ASN A 65 -2.58 -9.64 -9.85
N MET A 66 -3.09 -10.16 -8.75
CA MET A 66 -2.37 -11.06 -7.85
C MET A 66 -2.66 -12.53 -8.18
N LYS A 67 -2.04 -13.45 -7.46
CA LYS A 67 -2.28 -14.90 -7.60
C LYS A 67 -2.73 -15.48 -6.26
N PRO A 68 -3.91 -16.11 -6.18
CA PRO A 68 -4.91 -16.20 -7.25
C PRO A 68 -5.55 -14.83 -7.56
N PRO A 69 -5.92 -14.56 -8.83
CA PRO A 69 -6.55 -13.30 -9.18
C PRO A 69 -8.00 -13.24 -8.66
N PHE A 70 -8.43 -12.06 -8.21
CA PHE A 70 -9.84 -11.79 -7.95
C PHE A 70 -10.44 -11.11 -9.18
N VAL A 71 -10.87 -11.91 -10.15
CA VAL A 71 -11.27 -11.43 -11.48
C VAL A 71 -12.47 -10.49 -11.44
N GLY A 72 -13.38 -10.65 -10.47
CA GLY A 72 -14.53 -9.77 -10.29
C GLY A 72 -14.18 -8.32 -9.93
N LEU A 73 -12.93 -8.03 -9.52
CA LEU A 73 -12.47 -6.67 -9.24
C LEU A 73 -11.94 -5.94 -10.48
N ASN A 74 -11.80 -6.62 -11.63
CA ASN A 74 -11.24 -6.05 -12.84
C ASN A 74 -12.02 -4.79 -13.30
N GLY A 75 -11.39 -3.63 -13.26
CA GLY A 75 -11.97 -2.33 -13.64
C GLY A 75 -12.86 -1.69 -12.57
N LEU A 76 -13.03 -2.30 -11.39
CA LEU A 76 -13.90 -1.75 -10.34
C LEU A 76 -13.19 -0.80 -9.37
N GLY A 77 -11.88 -0.56 -9.54
CA GLY A 77 -11.13 0.40 -8.75
C GLY A 77 -11.01 0.04 -7.27
N LEU A 78 -11.06 -1.24 -6.92
CA LEU A 78 -10.98 -1.73 -5.55
C LEU A 78 -9.98 -2.87 -5.41
N ALA A 79 -9.33 -2.93 -4.25
CA ALA A 79 -8.60 -4.10 -3.77
C ALA A 79 -8.82 -4.27 -2.27
N ALA A 80 -8.58 -5.46 -1.76
CA ALA A 80 -8.66 -5.76 -0.34
C ALA A 80 -7.41 -6.51 0.13
N VAL A 81 -7.06 -6.30 1.40
CA VAL A 81 -5.96 -7.01 2.06
C VAL A 81 -6.42 -7.45 3.45
N LEU A 82 -6.24 -8.71 3.78
CA LEU A 82 -6.33 -9.20 5.14
C LEU A 82 -4.93 -9.28 5.73
N PHE A 83 -4.71 -8.66 6.87
CA PHE A 83 -3.44 -8.67 7.58
C PHE A 83 -3.52 -9.57 8.80
N GLU A 84 -2.53 -10.44 8.93
CA GLU A 84 -2.25 -11.25 10.12
C GLU A 84 -0.94 -10.77 10.74
N PHE A 85 -0.99 -10.37 12.00
CA PHE A 85 0.17 -9.89 12.76
C PHE A 85 0.50 -10.85 13.89
N GLY A 86 1.69 -11.41 13.87
CA GLY A 86 2.26 -12.06 15.04
C GLY A 86 2.62 -11.04 16.12
N PRO A 87 2.95 -11.48 17.34
CA PRO A 87 3.42 -10.57 18.39
C PRO A 87 4.64 -9.77 17.94
N GLU A 88 4.68 -8.48 18.31
CA GLU A 88 5.82 -7.58 18.04
C GLU A 88 6.21 -7.50 16.54
N SER A 89 5.22 -7.56 15.64
CA SER A 89 5.43 -7.55 14.19
C SER A 89 4.93 -6.26 13.54
N GLN A 90 5.32 -6.02 12.28
CA GLN A 90 4.91 -4.82 11.55
C GLN A 90 4.82 -5.07 10.04
N ILE A 91 4.00 -4.27 9.38
CA ILE A 91 4.13 -3.95 7.97
C ILE A 91 5.05 -2.74 7.88
N ASP A 92 6.21 -2.92 7.26
CA ASP A 92 7.27 -1.89 7.18
C ASP A 92 6.76 -0.62 6.48
N PRO A 93 7.40 0.55 6.75
CA PRO A 93 7.07 1.79 6.08
C PRO A 93 7.03 1.65 4.56
N HIS A 94 5.87 1.97 3.98
CA HIS A 94 5.59 1.83 2.55
C HIS A 94 4.57 2.87 2.07
N THR A 95 4.35 2.93 0.77
CA THR A 95 3.30 3.75 0.17
C THR A 95 2.47 2.93 -0.81
N HIS A 96 1.20 3.34 -0.99
CA HIS A 96 0.35 2.92 -2.10
C HIS A 96 0.24 4.06 -3.11
N PRO A 97 1.05 4.07 -4.20
CA PRO A 97 1.11 5.21 -5.11
C PRO A 97 -0.22 5.51 -5.82
N ARG A 98 -1.09 4.51 -5.96
CA ARG A 98 -2.33 4.60 -6.73
C ARG A 98 -3.61 4.55 -5.89
N ALA A 99 -3.50 4.27 -4.57
CA ALA A 99 -4.69 4.09 -3.71
C ALA A 99 -4.61 4.84 -2.39
N THR A 100 -5.76 5.28 -1.91
CA THR A 100 -6.04 5.52 -0.49
C THR A 100 -6.36 4.17 0.14
N GLU A 101 -5.87 3.93 1.35
CA GLU A 101 -6.14 2.73 2.13
C GLU A 101 -7.01 3.07 3.33
N MET A 102 -8.03 2.27 3.60
CA MET A 102 -8.84 2.32 4.81
C MET A 102 -8.63 1.01 5.57
N PHE A 103 -7.99 1.09 6.73
CA PHE A 103 -7.66 -0.05 7.58
C PHE A 103 -8.67 -0.18 8.73
N PHE A 104 -9.16 -1.39 8.97
CA PHE A 104 -10.10 -1.75 10.04
C PHE A 104 -9.50 -2.84 10.92
N VAL A 105 -9.50 -2.65 12.26
CA VAL A 105 -8.97 -3.63 13.21
C VAL A 105 -10.02 -4.71 13.49
N LEU A 106 -9.67 -5.97 13.20
CA LEU A 106 -10.51 -7.14 13.44
C LEU A 106 -10.23 -7.78 14.80
N SER A 107 -8.96 -7.81 15.21
CA SER A 107 -8.55 -8.38 16.50
C SER A 107 -7.26 -7.75 17.01
N GLY A 108 -7.06 -7.75 18.34
CA GLY A 108 -5.87 -7.19 18.98
C GLY A 108 -5.85 -5.66 18.97
N GLU A 109 -4.65 -5.08 19.00
CA GLU A 109 -4.40 -3.65 18.90
C GLU A 109 -3.30 -3.38 17.86
N ILE A 110 -3.43 -2.31 17.11
CA ILE A 110 -2.49 -1.93 16.06
C ILE A 110 -2.11 -0.46 16.20
N GLN A 111 -0.82 -0.19 16.29
CA GLN A 111 -0.25 1.12 16.11
C GLN A 111 -0.21 1.43 14.62
N ALA A 112 -0.82 2.54 14.21
CA ALA A 112 -0.90 2.98 12.83
C ALA A 112 -0.41 4.42 12.71
N GLY A 113 0.31 4.75 11.65
CA GLY A 113 0.76 6.12 11.43
C GLY A 113 1.19 6.40 10.00
N PHE A 114 1.13 7.67 9.62
CA PHE A 114 1.62 8.16 8.33
C PHE A 114 2.28 9.53 8.44
N VAL A 115 3.06 9.90 7.42
CA VAL A 115 3.70 11.21 7.29
C VAL A 115 3.10 11.94 6.10
N ASP A 116 2.70 13.21 6.28
CA ASP A 116 2.21 14.06 5.18
C ASP A 116 3.35 14.73 4.40
N THR A 117 3.01 15.48 3.36
CA THR A 117 3.99 16.19 2.52
C THR A 117 4.63 17.41 3.19
N ALA A 118 4.12 17.84 4.35
CA ALA A 118 4.71 18.86 5.20
C ALA A 118 5.60 18.26 6.31
N ASN A 119 5.83 16.95 6.28
CA ASN A 119 6.55 16.16 7.28
C ASN A 119 5.89 16.14 8.67
N ASN A 120 4.58 16.36 8.75
CA ASN A 120 3.85 16.12 9.97
C ASN A 120 3.60 14.61 10.12
N PHE A 121 3.84 14.08 11.32
CA PHE A 121 3.60 12.69 11.65
C PHE A 121 2.28 12.53 12.41
N PHE A 122 1.41 11.66 11.91
CA PHE A 122 0.11 11.33 12.51
C PHE A 122 0.14 9.87 12.91
N GLU A 123 -0.02 9.61 14.21
CA GLU A 123 0.06 8.27 14.78
C GLU A 123 -1.00 8.08 15.85
N THR A 124 -1.54 6.86 15.94
CA THR A 124 -2.42 6.45 17.03
C THR A 124 -2.38 4.94 17.23
N THR A 125 -2.85 4.47 18.39
CA THR A 125 -3.15 3.06 18.63
C THR A 125 -4.62 2.82 18.36
N LEU A 126 -4.91 1.84 17.53
CA LEU A 126 -6.24 1.40 17.12
C LEU A 126 -6.61 0.14 17.86
N TYR A 127 -7.87 0.03 18.22
CA TYR A 127 -8.48 -1.11 18.90
C TYR A 127 -9.52 -1.79 18.02
N ILE A 128 -10.01 -2.96 18.43
CA ILE A 128 -11.03 -3.71 17.69
C ILE A 128 -12.23 -2.81 17.36
N GLY A 129 -12.57 -2.73 16.07
CA GLY A 129 -13.65 -1.91 15.55
C GLY A 129 -13.22 -0.51 15.07
N ASP A 130 -11.99 -0.09 15.36
CA ASP A 130 -11.50 1.21 14.88
C ASP A 130 -11.13 1.16 13.40
N ILE A 131 -11.28 2.32 12.75
CA ILE A 131 -10.89 2.55 11.35
C ILE A 131 -9.85 3.66 11.31
N PHE A 132 -8.83 3.48 10.48
CA PHE A 132 -7.82 4.50 10.17
C PHE A 132 -7.65 4.65 8.66
N VAL A 133 -7.39 5.86 8.18
CA VAL A 133 -7.23 6.15 6.75
C VAL A 133 -5.80 6.57 6.47
N PHE A 134 -5.18 5.91 5.50
CA PHE A 134 -3.90 6.28 4.93
C PHE A 134 -4.14 6.98 3.59
N PRO A 135 -3.91 8.31 3.49
CA PRO A 135 -4.12 9.02 2.24
C PRO A 135 -3.18 8.51 1.14
N LYS A 136 -3.67 8.54 -0.10
CA LYS A 136 -2.97 8.06 -1.29
C LYS A 136 -1.54 8.58 -1.39
N GLY A 137 -0.60 7.65 -1.58
CA GLY A 137 0.81 7.94 -1.81
C GLY A 137 1.60 8.33 -0.57
N LEU A 138 0.98 8.55 0.59
CA LEU A 138 1.70 8.92 1.80
C LEU A 138 2.40 7.73 2.43
N LEU A 139 3.59 7.98 2.99
CA LEU A 139 4.38 6.99 3.71
C LEU A 139 3.69 6.62 5.01
N HIS A 140 3.44 5.33 5.23
CA HIS A 140 2.71 4.83 6.38
C HIS A 140 3.20 3.45 6.83
N PHE A 141 2.79 3.04 8.04
CA PHE A 141 3.09 1.74 8.62
C PHE A 141 1.94 1.23 9.48
N LEU A 142 1.95 -0.09 9.74
CA LEU A 142 1.11 -0.77 10.71
C LEU A 142 1.99 -1.63 11.61
N ARG A 143 1.74 -1.64 12.92
CA ARG A 143 2.55 -2.39 13.86
C ARG A 143 1.71 -2.99 14.99
N ASN A 144 1.91 -4.28 15.25
CA ASN A 144 1.44 -4.94 16.46
C ASN A 144 2.53 -4.85 17.55
N ASN A 145 2.33 -3.99 18.54
CA ASN A 145 3.22 -3.87 19.70
C ASN A 145 2.88 -4.88 20.80
N GLY A 146 1.75 -5.56 20.68
CA GLY A 146 1.23 -6.49 21.67
C GLY A 146 2.03 -7.80 21.76
N LYS A 147 1.79 -8.54 22.85
CA LYS A 147 2.32 -9.89 23.06
C LYS A 147 1.47 -10.99 22.41
N GLY A 148 0.25 -10.66 22.00
CA GLY A 148 -0.69 -11.52 21.29
C GLY A 148 -0.67 -11.25 19.79
N THR A 149 -1.38 -12.08 19.04
CA THR A 149 -1.64 -11.86 17.62
C THR A 149 -2.67 -10.73 17.43
N ALA A 150 -2.63 -10.06 16.30
CA ALA A 150 -3.63 -9.08 15.89
C ALA A 150 -3.98 -9.30 14.41
N SER A 151 -5.13 -8.81 13.98
CA SER A 151 -5.53 -8.86 12.57
C SER A 151 -6.31 -7.62 12.19
N GLY A 152 -6.27 -7.30 10.89
CA GLY A 152 -7.00 -6.19 10.33
C GLY A 152 -7.30 -6.40 8.87
N PHE A 153 -8.22 -5.61 8.35
CA PHE A 153 -8.65 -5.66 6.96
C PHE A 153 -8.54 -4.29 6.34
N SER A 154 -7.95 -4.21 5.15
CA SER A 154 -7.91 -2.97 4.37
C SER A 154 -8.73 -3.07 3.10
N ALA A 155 -9.40 -1.96 2.79
CA ALA A 155 -9.94 -1.66 1.47
C ALA A 155 -9.09 -0.56 0.83
N LEU A 156 -8.74 -0.75 -0.45
CA LEU A 156 -7.90 0.19 -1.21
C LEU A 156 -8.66 0.70 -2.43
N SER A 157 -8.56 1.99 -2.70
CA SER A 157 -9.28 2.69 -3.77
C SER A 157 -8.63 2.55 -5.15
N SER A 158 -8.09 1.39 -5.45
CA SER A 158 -7.57 0.98 -6.77
C SER A 158 -7.51 -0.53 -6.85
N GLU A 159 -7.81 -1.10 -8.00
CA GLU A 159 -7.63 -2.54 -8.26
C GLU A 159 -6.16 -2.94 -8.35
N ASN A 160 -5.27 -1.94 -8.50
CA ASN A 160 -3.82 -2.09 -8.54
C ASN A 160 -3.13 -1.00 -7.70
N PRO A 161 -3.21 -1.03 -6.38
CA PRO A 161 -2.67 0.01 -5.48
C PRO A 161 -1.18 0.28 -5.68
N GLY A 162 -0.43 -0.75 -5.98
CA GLY A 162 1.02 -0.77 -5.90
C GLY A 162 1.50 -0.74 -4.45
N VAL A 163 2.70 -1.21 -4.22
CA VAL A 163 3.40 -1.10 -2.95
C VAL A 163 4.82 -0.66 -3.21
N LEU A 164 5.23 0.46 -2.61
CA LEU A 164 6.60 0.94 -2.62
C LEU A 164 7.14 0.90 -1.19
N SER A 165 7.88 -0.14 -0.84
CA SER A 165 8.58 -0.24 0.44
C SER A 165 9.81 0.66 0.43
N VAL A 166 9.92 1.56 1.42
CA VAL A 166 11.08 2.44 1.57
C VAL A 166 12.35 1.64 1.82
N VAL A 167 12.27 0.66 2.71
CA VAL A 167 13.43 -0.17 3.10
C VAL A 167 13.94 -0.97 1.91
N LYS A 168 13.04 -1.63 1.16
CA LYS A 168 13.43 -2.37 -0.05
C LYS A 168 13.96 -1.43 -1.13
N GLY A 169 13.34 -0.28 -1.34
CA GLY A 169 13.75 0.69 -2.34
C GLY A 169 15.16 1.24 -2.11
N LEU A 170 15.51 1.50 -0.85
CA LEU A 170 16.82 2.03 -0.49
C LEU A 170 17.91 0.95 -0.43
N PHE A 171 17.62 -0.21 0.16
CA PHE A 171 18.62 -1.19 0.58
C PHE A 171 18.51 -2.55 -0.13
N THR A 172 17.98 -2.62 -1.36
CA THR A 172 17.90 -3.89 -2.09
C THR A 172 19.29 -4.42 -2.39
N ALA A 173 19.56 -5.67 -2.00
CA ALA A 173 20.85 -6.32 -2.23
C ALA A 173 21.11 -6.76 -3.68
N SER A 174 20.13 -6.65 -4.57
CA SER A 174 20.16 -7.21 -5.92
C SER A 174 20.78 -6.30 -7.01
N GLY A 175 21.49 -5.23 -6.63
CA GLY A 175 22.09 -4.29 -7.58
C GLY A 175 21.10 -3.36 -8.28
N THR A 176 19.82 -3.42 -7.92
CA THR A 176 18.72 -2.59 -8.47
C THR A 176 18.29 -1.46 -7.53
N GLY A 177 18.87 -1.36 -6.34
CA GLY A 177 18.63 -0.29 -5.37
C GLY A 177 19.39 1.00 -5.72
N PHE A 178 19.22 2.02 -4.88
CA PHE A 178 19.97 3.27 -5.02
C PHE A 178 21.49 3.03 -4.86
N PRO A 179 22.35 3.77 -5.61
CA PRO A 179 23.80 3.75 -5.40
C PRO A 179 24.18 4.13 -3.96
N ASP A 180 25.19 3.50 -3.40
CA ASP A 180 25.64 3.69 -2.01
C ASP A 180 25.98 5.14 -1.69
N ILE A 181 26.56 5.85 -2.66
CA ILE A 181 26.86 7.27 -2.52
C ILE A 181 25.59 8.13 -2.37
N VAL A 182 24.49 7.74 -3.02
CA VAL A 182 23.20 8.43 -2.88
C VAL A 182 22.62 8.21 -1.49
N ILE A 183 22.68 6.96 -1.02
CA ILE A 183 22.16 6.58 0.31
C ILE A 183 22.97 7.28 1.40
N SER A 184 24.31 7.19 1.36
CA SER A 184 25.20 7.78 2.36
C SER A 184 25.06 9.29 2.44
N THR A 185 24.98 9.95 1.28
CA THR A 185 24.80 11.40 1.21
C THR A 185 23.44 11.82 1.78
N ALA A 186 22.36 11.09 1.41
CA ALA A 186 21.02 11.40 1.90
C ALA A 186 20.85 11.21 3.40
N LEU A 187 21.53 10.21 3.98
CA LEU A 187 21.51 9.95 5.42
C LEU A 187 22.51 10.82 6.21
N GLY A 188 23.37 11.59 5.53
CA GLY A 188 24.42 12.39 6.18
C GLY A 188 25.47 11.53 6.91
N ILE A 189 25.61 10.26 6.51
CA ILE A 189 26.57 9.33 7.08
C ILE A 189 27.81 9.28 6.18
N ASN A 190 28.99 9.35 6.80
CA ASN A 190 30.25 9.10 6.10
C ASN A 190 30.51 7.59 6.08
N ALA A 191 29.49 6.87 5.55
CA ALA A 191 29.50 5.41 5.57
C ALA A 191 30.57 4.89 4.60
N LYS A 192 31.48 4.09 5.13
CA LYS A 192 32.28 3.20 4.30
C LYS A 192 31.32 2.20 3.62
N ASP A 193 31.64 1.78 2.42
CA ASP A 193 30.84 0.82 1.66
C ASP A 193 30.38 -0.39 2.50
N SER A 194 31.20 -0.84 3.46
CA SER A 194 30.90 -1.96 4.37
C SER A 194 29.71 -1.75 5.31
N GLU A 195 29.35 -0.49 5.67
CA GLU A 195 28.20 -0.20 6.55
C GLU A 195 26.89 -0.27 5.75
N ILE A 196 26.90 0.25 4.53
CA ILE A 196 25.74 0.15 3.60
C ILE A 196 25.54 -1.29 3.16
N ASP A 197 26.62 -2.03 2.87
CA ASP A 197 26.55 -3.46 2.58
C ASP A 197 25.97 -4.25 3.75
N GLY A 198 26.29 -3.89 5.00
CA GLY A 198 25.68 -4.47 6.19
C GLY A 198 24.18 -4.23 6.28
N LEU A 199 23.71 -3.00 5.98
CA LEU A 199 22.28 -2.67 5.91
C LEU A 199 21.58 -3.43 4.78
N LYS A 200 22.18 -3.52 3.59
CA LYS A 200 21.67 -4.30 2.47
C LYS A 200 21.54 -5.79 2.80
N ALA A 201 22.55 -6.35 3.46
CA ALA A 201 22.53 -7.75 3.90
C ALA A 201 21.43 -8.02 4.94
N ALA A 202 21.22 -7.11 5.89
CA ALA A 202 20.16 -7.21 6.88
C ALA A 202 18.77 -7.15 6.24
N VAL A 203 18.56 -6.28 5.25
CA VAL A 203 17.30 -6.19 4.49
C VAL A 203 17.08 -7.44 3.64
N ALA A 204 18.12 -7.97 3.00
CA ALA A 204 18.03 -9.21 2.22
C ALA A 204 17.65 -10.40 3.10
N PHE A 205 18.23 -10.51 4.32
CA PHE A 205 17.87 -11.53 5.29
C PHE A 205 16.40 -11.41 5.71
N LYS A 206 15.92 -10.22 6.05
CA LYS A 206 14.53 -9.96 6.42
C LYS A 206 13.55 -10.32 5.28
N ASN A 207 13.90 -10.00 4.03
CA ASN A 207 13.07 -10.30 2.86
C ASN A 207 12.91 -11.80 2.60
N ASN A 208 13.91 -12.62 2.93
CA ASN A 208 13.83 -14.08 2.82
C ASN A 208 12.96 -14.72 3.90
N VAL A 209 12.71 -14.02 4.99
CA VAL A 209 11.94 -14.53 6.15
C VAL A 209 10.49 -14.07 6.18
N THR A 210 10.15 -12.92 5.58
CA THR A 210 8.88 -12.25 5.91
C THR A 210 8.05 -11.66 4.78
N LEU A 211 8.50 -11.51 3.56
CA LEU A 211 7.73 -10.73 2.58
C LEU A 211 7.80 -11.28 1.16
N ASN A 212 6.88 -12.16 0.83
CA ASN A 212 6.48 -12.41 -0.57
C ASN A 212 5.46 -11.33 -0.98
N TRP A 213 5.96 -10.13 -1.35
CA TRP A 213 5.18 -9.09 -2.02
C TRP A 213 5.14 -9.35 -3.52
#